data_733942477cc0fcde14db985192f3a615
#
_entry.id   733942477cc0fcde14db985192f3a615
#
_cell.length_a   1.000
_cell.length_b   1.000
_cell.length_c   1.000
_cell.angle_alpha   90.00
_cell.angle_beta   90.00
_cell.angle_gamma   90.00
#
_symmetry.space_group_name_H-M   'P 1'
#
loop_
_entity.id
_entity.type
_entity.pdbx_description
1 polymer ?
#
loop_
_entity_poly.entity_id
_entity_poly.type
_entity_poly.pdbx_seq_one_letter_code
_entity_poly.pdbx_strand_id
1 'polypeptide(L)'
;FGLRSGEKIERHYHPKQSRTVFRTSEVLVIIEGTLTAKIFDEELIFISSHVLEQGDTIALIRGGHELEMDEDCKFIEVKQGPYDEKTDKVRF
;
A
#
# COMPACT_ATOMS: atom_id res chain seq x y z
N PHE A 1 2.91 -13.08 -10.47
CA PHE A 1 3.43 -14.22 -11.24
C PHE A 1 2.65 -15.48 -10.89
N GLY A 2 2.42 -16.30 -11.90
CA GLY A 2 1.88 -17.64 -11.70
C GLY A 2 2.97 -18.66 -12.00
N LEU A 3 3.32 -19.44 -10.99
CA LEU A 3 4.32 -20.49 -11.15
C LEU A 3 3.68 -21.85 -10.86
N ARG A 4 4.14 -22.87 -11.55
CA ARG A 4 3.67 -24.25 -11.38
C ARG A 4 4.53 -24.97 -10.35
N SER A 5 3.99 -26.05 -9.80
CA SER A 5 4.73 -26.91 -8.89
C SER A 5 6.02 -27.40 -9.56
N GLY A 6 7.12 -27.33 -8.87
CA GLY A 6 8.43 -27.73 -9.37
C GLY A 6 9.22 -26.62 -10.06
N GLU A 7 8.55 -25.55 -10.47
CA GLU A 7 9.26 -24.38 -10.97
C GLU A 7 9.86 -23.61 -9.81
N LYS A 8 10.92 -22.89 -10.06
CA LYS A 8 11.57 -22.08 -9.04
C LYS A 8 12.16 -20.82 -9.65
N ILE A 9 12.28 -19.80 -8.82
CA ILE A 9 13.04 -18.60 -9.16
C ILE A 9 14.48 -18.90 -8.74
N GLU A 10 15.42 -18.79 -9.68
CA GLU A 10 16.81 -19.09 -9.41
C GLU A 10 17.36 -18.23 -8.28
N ARG A 11 18.29 -18.80 -7.51
CA ARG A 11 18.94 -18.10 -6.41
C ARG A 11 19.60 -16.82 -6.91
N HIS A 12 19.32 -15.70 -6.28
CA HIS A 12 19.88 -14.41 -6.66
C HIS A 12 19.93 -13.47 -5.45
N TYR A 13 20.61 -12.36 -5.63
CA TYR A 13 20.59 -11.28 -4.64
C TYR A 13 20.58 -9.93 -5.37
N HIS A 14 20.20 -8.90 -4.67
CA HIS A 14 20.15 -7.55 -5.21
C HIS A 14 21.33 -6.76 -4.65
N PRO A 15 22.28 -6.31 -5.50
CA PRO A 15 23.41 -5.51 -5.04
C PRO A 15 22.93 -4.23 -4.33
N LYS A 16 23.72 -3.77 -3.38
CA LYS A 16 23.41 -2.50 -2.70
C LYS A 16 23.43 -1.36 -3.69
N GLN A 17 22.44 -0.50 -3.62
CA GLN A 17 22.33 0.68 -4.46
C GLN A 17 21.83 1.84 -3.61
N SER A 18 22.37 3.03 -3.89
CA SER A 18 21.89 4.24 -3.29
C SER A 18 20.64 4.69 -4.04
N ARG A 19 19.58 5.03 -3.30
CA ARG A 19 18.31 5.46 -3.88
C ARG A 19 17.77 6.66 -3.10
N THR A 20 17.23 7.62 -3.83
CA THR A 20 16.59 8.77 -3.22
C THR A 20 15.09 8.58 -3.27
N VAL A 21 14.43 8.70 -2.11
CA VAL A 21 12.99 8.51 -1.98
C VAL A 21 12.39 9.74 -1.31
N PHE A 22 11.44 10.38 -1.98
CA PHE A 22 10.80 11.60 -1.48
C PHE A 22 9.41 11.36 -0.89
N ARG A 23 8.78 10.25 -1.23
CA ARG A 23 7.40 9.95 -0.82
C ARG A 23 7.35 8.67 -0.03
N THR A 24 6.39 8.59 0.88
CA THR A 24 6.10 7.36 1.61
C THR A 24 5.08 6.58 0.79
N SER A 25 5.51 5.45 0.23
CA SER A 25 4.64 4.55 -0.51
C SER A 25 4.14 3.44 0.41
N GLU A 26 2.89 3.06 0.23
CA GLU A 26 2.26 1.97 0.97
C GLU A 26 1.63 0.99 -0.01
N VAL A 27 1.60 -0.27 0.37
CA VAL A 27 0.83 -1.31 -0.33
C VAL A 27 -0.04 -2.00 0.69
N LEU A 28 -1.33 -2.10 0.39
CA LEU A 28 -2.29 -2.80 1.24
C LEU A 28 -2.77 -4.05 0.52
N VAL A 29 -2.79 -5.17 1.23
CA VAL A 29 -3.33 -6.44 0.74
C VAL A 29 -4.47 -6.84 1.66
N ILE A 30 -5.68 -6.94 1.12
CA ILE A 30 -6.86 -7.26 1.90
C ILE A 30 -6.94 -8.77 2.11
N ILE A 31 -6.82 -9.19 3.36
CA ILE A 31 -6.86 -10.60 3.74
C ILE A 31 -8.31 -11.04 4.00
N GLU A 32 -9.10 -10.19 4.65
CA GLU A 32 -10.45 -10.51 5.07
C GLU A 32 -11.26 -9.23 5.21
N GLY A 33 -12.52 -9.26 4.82
CA GLY A 33 -13.43 -8.13 4.96
C GLY A 33 -13.44 -7.20 3.76
N THR A 34 -14.10 -6.07 3.92
CA THR A 34 -14.32 -5.06 2.89
C THR A 34 -14.04 -3.67 3.45
N LEU A 35 -13.29 -2.88 2.72
CA LEU A 35 -13.04 -1.48 3.08
C LEU A 35 -13.18 -0.57 1.88
N THR A 36 -13.43 0.70 2.12
CA THR A 36 -13.48 1.74 1.09
C THR A 36 -12.24 2.62 1.23
N ALA A 37 -11.49 2.75 0.14
CA ALA A 37 -10.33 3.62 0.06
C ALA A 37 -10.70 4.88 -0.72
N LYS A 38 -10.56 6.04 -0.08
CA LYS A 38 -10.74 7.34 -0.74
C LYS A 38 -9.38 7.91 -1.06
N ILE A 39 -9.21 8.35 -2.29
CA ILE A 39 -7.93 8.82 -2.82
C ILE A 39 -8.01 10.32 -3.08
N PHE A 40 -6.98 11.03 -2.62
CA PHE A 40 -6.82 12.47 -2.79
C PHE A 40 -5.51 12.74 -3.53
N ASP A 41 -5.46 13.81 -4.32
CA ASP A 41 -4.23 14.18 -5.00
C ASP A 41 -3.23 14.86 -4.05
N GLU A 42 -2.11 15.33 -4.57
CA GLU A 42 -1.08 15.97 -3.75
C GLU A 42 -1.51 17.33 -3.21
N GLU A 43 -2.58 17.93 -3.75
CA GLU A 43 -3.21 19.15 -3.23
C GLU A 43 -4.33 18.83 -2.25
N LEU A 44 -4.53 17.55 -1.89
CA LEU A 44 -5.52 17.05 -0.95
C LEU A 44 -6.96 17.22 -1.45
N ILE A 45 -7.13 17.18 -2.78
CA ILE A 45 -8.43 17.24 -3.43
C ILE A 45 -8.86 15.81 -3.77
N PHE A 46 -10.11 15.47 -3.46
CA PHE A 46 -10.67 14.15 -3.72
C PHE A 46 -10.62 13.77 -5.21
N ILE A 47 -10.13 12.57 -5.50
CA ILE A 47 -10.05 12.02 -6.85
C ILE A 47 -11.08 10.91 -7.05
N SER A 48 -11.03 9.87 -6.22
CA SER A 48 -11.79 8.65 -6.43
C SER A 48 -11.97 7.85 -5.14
N SER A 49 -12.93 6.94 -5.18
CA SER A 49 -13.24 6.04 -4.07
C SER A 49 -13.30 4.61 -4.63
N HIS A 50 -12.75 3.66 -3.90
CA HIS A 50 -12.67 2.27 -4.32
C HIS A 50 -13.05 1.35 -3.18
N VAL A 51 -13.92 0.38 -3.47
CA VAL A 51 -14.24 -0.68 -2.53
C VAL A 51 -13.26 -1.83 -2.75
N LEU A 52 -12.57 -2.22 -1.69
CA LEU A 52 -11.59 -3.30 -1.72
C LEU A 52 -12.11 -4.48 -0.93
N GLU A 53 -11.99 -5.66 -1.52
CA GLU A 53 -12.46 -6.93 -0.96
C GLU A 53 -11.29 -7.88 -0.75
N GLN A 54 -11.56 -9.01 -0.12
CA GLN A 54 -10.57 -10.06 0.08
C GLN A 54 -9.80 -10.38 -1.21
N GLY A 55 -8.49 -10.37 -1.12
CA GLY A 55 -7.60 -10.63 -2.25
C GLY A 55 -7.20 -9.40 -3.06
N ASP A 56 -7.86 -8.27 -2.82
CA ASP A 56 -7.50 -7.02 -3.51
C ASP A 56 -6.24 -6.41 -2.92
N THR A 57 -5.52 -5.71 -3.78
CA THR A 57 -4.29 -5.01 -3.43
C THR A 57 -4.36 -3.58 -3.97
N ILE A 58 -3.93 -2.62 -3.17
CA ILE A 58 -3.83 -1.24 -3.60
C ILE A 58 -2.45 -0.69 -3.25
N ALA A 59 -1.84 0.05 -4.16
CA ALA A 59 -0.59 0.76 -3.94
C ALA A 59 -0.89 2.25 -3.82
N LEU A 60 -0.50 2.83 -2.70
CA LEU A 60 -0.69 4.24 -2.39
C LEU A 60 0.67 4.93 -2.48
N ILE A 61 0.94 5.58 -3.59
CA ILE A 61 2.28 6.06 -3.92
C ILE A 61 2.47 7.53 -3.58
N ARG A 62 1.44 8.34 -3.74
CA ARG A 62 1.50 9.78 -3.50
C ARG A 62 0.10 10.33 -3.21
N GLY A 63 0.04 11.55 -2.68
CA GLY A 63 -1.21 12.20 -2.33
C GLY A 63 -1.75 11.71 -0.99
N GLY A 64 -3.01 11.99 -0.74
CA GLY A 64 -3.68 11.59 0.48
C GLY A 64 -4.61 10.40 0.29
N HIS A 65 -4.95 9.75 1.37
CA HIS A 65 -5.92 8.67 1.35
C HIS A 65 -6.63 8.54 2.70
N GLU A 66 -7.81 7.94 2.64
CA GLU A 66 -8.62 7.61 3.80
C GLU A 66 -9.13 6.20 3.63
N LEU A 67 -9.07 5.41 4.68
CA LEU A 67 -9.58 4.04 4.67
C LEU A 67 -10.72 3.94 5.66
N GLU A 68 -11.86 3.47 5.19
CA GLU A 68 -13.04 3.24 6.02
C GLU A 68 -13.42 1.78 5.98
N MET A 69 -13.51 1.16 7.15
CA MET A 69 -13.86 -0.25 7.25
C MET A 69 -15.38 -0.40 7.12
N ASP A 70 -15.83 -1.08 6.07
CA ASP A 70 -17.25 -1.33 5.84
C ASP A 70 -17.75 -2.52 6.66
N GLU A 71 -16.80 -3.37 7.08
CA GLU A 71 -17.00 -4.48 8.00
C GLU A 71 -15.67 -4.77 8.69
N ASP A 72 -15.62 -5.75 9.56
CA ASP A 72 -14.34 -6.13 10.20
C ASP A 72 -13.34 -6.54 9.13
N CYS A 73 -12.17 -5.95 9.13
CA CYS A 73 -11.15 -6.17 8.13
C CYS A 73 -9.83 -6.62 8.74
N LYS A 74 -9.15 -7.48 7.98
CA LYS A 74 -7.74 -7.79 8.19
C LYS A 74 -6.99 -7.47 6.92
N PHE A 75 -5.91 -6.75 7.01
CA PHE A 75 -5.10 -6.45 5.85
C PHE A 75 -3.63 -6.34 6.25
N ILE A 76 -2.77 -6.55 5.27
CA ILE A 76 -1.33 -6.37 5.42
C ILE A 76 -1.00 -5.00 4.83
N GLU A 77 -0.25 -4.21 5.59
CA GLU A 77 0.27 -2.93 5.14
C GLU A 77 1.78 -3.02 5.04
N VAL A 78 2.31 -2.71 3.85
CA VAL A 78 3.74 -2.60 3.61
C VAL A 78 4.03 -1.13 3.31
N LYS A 79 4.88 -0.53 4.11
CA LYS A 79 5.15 0.90 4.04
C LYS A 79 6.65 1.15 3.82
N GLN A 80 6.95 2.16 3.01
CA GLN A 80 8.31 2.63 2.87
C GLN A 80 8.80 3.17 4.21
N GLY A 81 9.89 2.61 4.72
CA GLY A 81 10.53 3.06 5.95
C GLY A 81 11.77 3.88 5.73
N PRO A 82 12.45 4.26 6.80
CA PRO A 82 12.03 4.02 8.19
C PRO A 82 10.85 4.89 8.61
N TYR A 83 10.04 4.38 9.55
CA TYR A 83 8.87 5.07 10.05
C TYR A 83 9.24 6.04 11.18
N ASP A 84 8.68 7.25 11.12
CA ASP A 84 8.78 8.26 12.19
C ASP A 84 7.37 8.82 12.44
N GLU A 85 6.80 8.51 13.58
CA GLU A 85 5.41 8.91 13.90
C GLU A 85 5.20 10.42 13.96
N LYS A 86 6.27 11.20 14.12
CA LYS A 86 6.19 12.66 14.19
C LYS A 86 6.09 13.31 12.81
N THR A 87 6.73 12.72 11.79
CA THR A 87 6.87 13.32 10.47
C THR A 87 6.19 12.54 9.35
N ASP A 88 5.83 11.29 9.61
CA ASP A 88 5.41 10.35 8.58
C ASP A 88 3.95 10.53 8.14
N LYS A 89 3.12 11.10 8.99
CA LYS A 89 1.69 11.24 8.73
C LYS A 89 1.17 12.59 9.19
N VAL A 90 0.41 13.22 8.31
CA VAL A 90 -0.35 14.44 8.63
C VAL A 90 -1.81 14.18 8.28
N ARG A 91 -2.69 14.39 9.24
CA ARG A 91 -4.13 14.26 9.03
C ARG A 91 -4.71 15.55 8.46
N PHE A 92 -5.70 15.38 7.60
CA PHE A 92 -6.33 16.53 6.97
C PHE A 92 -7.84 16.37 6.84
#